data_629792a40ea8ebda7d8c6be68c5c9489
#
_entry.id   629792a40ea8ebda7d8c6be68c5c9489
#
_cell.length_a   1.000
_cell.length_b   1.000
_cell.length_c   1.000
_cell.angle_alpha   90.00
_cell.angle_beta   90.00
_cell.angle_gamma   90.00
#
_symmetry.space_group_name_H-M   'P 1'
#
loop_
_entity.id
_entity.type
_entity.pdbx_description
1 polymer ?
#
loop_
_entity_poly.entity_id
_entity_poly.type
_entity_poly.pdbx_seq_one_letter_code
_entity_poly.pdbx_strand_id
1 'polypeptide(L)'
;GPSGDQTFNLFDPFANSQELRDWLRSDQETWTDVELSVIDYVVSGQVGNVDMAMGLQTRKEKYDIKRSVNSIVEFDAAGNLTKPADMIFLGGGTESSASRRTNAIFMEASTDLTDQLELKGAIRYEDLANDSNVDPKLSLRYQANDNVVLRASVSTSYREPSLSQLYTSG
;
A
#
# COMPACT_ATOMS: atom_id res chain seq x y z
N GLY A 1 -19.49 2.68 -36.98
CA GLY A 1 -19.94 4.04 -36.61
C GLY A 1 -21.13 4.02 -35.66
N PRO A 2 -21.59 5.17 -35.14
CA PRO A 2 -22.70 5.24 -34.18
C PRO A 2 -23.98 4.54 -34.65
N SER A 3 -24.24 4.57 -35.96
CA SER A 3 -25.39 3.94 -36.60
C SER A 3 -25.10 2.52 -37.16
N GLY A 4 -23.88 2.03 -36.97
CA GLY A 4 -23.45 0.70 -37.47
C GLY A 4 -23.16 0.61 -38.96
N ASP A 5 -23.40 1.66 -39.71
CA ASP A 5 -23.33 1.75 -41.19
C ASP A 5 -22.11 2.53 -41.72
N GLN A 6 -21.30 3.12 -40.83
CA GLN A 6 -20.14 3.91 -41.18
C GLN A 6 -18.85 3.10 -41.04
N THR A 7 -17.99 3.16 -42.09
CA THR A 7 -16.66 2.55 -42.08
C THR A 7 -15.62 3.66 -41.98
N PHE A 8 -14.65 3.50 -41.10
CA PHE A 8 -13.54 4.44 -40.93
C PHE A 8 -12.53 4.29 -42.06
N ASN A 9 -12.24 5.42 -42.74
CA ASN A 9 -11.20 5.45 -43.75
C ASN A 9 -9.83 5.61 -43.08
N LEU A 10 -9.06 4.54 -43.08
CA LEU A 10 -7.71 4.51 -42.50
C LEU A 10 -6.66 5.19 -43.36
N PHE A 11 -6.89 5.32 -44.67
CA PHE A 11 -5.93 5.90 -45.63
C PHE A 11 -6.04 7.42 -45.72
N ASP A 12 -7.23 7.95 -45.44
CA ASP A 12 -7.46 9.39 -45.31
C ASP A 12 -8.34 9.69 -44.09
N PRO A 13 -7.70 9.91 -42.94
CA PRO A 13 -8.44 10.17 -41.70
C PRO A 13 -9.31 11.41 -41.74
N PHE A 14 -8.97 12.41 -42.57
CA PHE A 14 -9.71 13.67 -42.72
C PHE A 14 -10.99 13.53 -43.58
N ALA A 15 -11.09 12.47 -44.37
CA ALA A 15 -12.31 12.14 -45.10
C ALA A 15 -13.43 11.60 -44.19
N ASN A 16 -13.12 11.23 -42.95
CA ASN A 16 -14.11 10.77 -41.97
C ASN A 16 -14.92 11.95 -41.42
N SER A 17 -16.21 11.74 -41.21
CA SER A 17 -17.05 12.72 -40.55
C SER A 17 -16.57 13.07 -39.14
N GLN A 18 -16.86 14.27 -38.64
CA GLN A 18 -16.53 14.66 -37.28
C GLN A 18 -17.21 13.72 -36.27
N GLU A 19 -18.48 13.38 -36.51
CA GLU A 19 -19.24 12.45 -35.68
C GLU A 19 -18.56 11.09 -35.53
N LEU A 20 -18.04 10.53 -36.65
CA LEU A 20 -17.32 9.27 -36.61
C LEU A 20 -15.99 9.37 -35.88
N ARG A 21 -15.26 10.47 -36.03
CA ARG A 21 -14.03 10.72 -35.29
C ARG A 21 -14.27 10.88 -33.79
N ASP A 22 -15.31 11.58 -33.41
CA ASP A 22 -15.68 11.78 -31.99
C ASP A 22 -16.18 10.48 -31.35
N TRP A 23 -16.91 9.66 -32.10
CA TRP A 23 -17.34 8.34 -31.65
C TRP A 23 -16.16 7.37 -31.42
N LEU A 24 -15.09 7.49 -32.23
CA LEU A 24 -13.87 6.69 -32.06
C LEU A 24 -12.95 7.18 -30.95
N ARG A 25 -13.16 8.41 -30.46
CA ARG A 25 -12.41 8.92 -29.32
C ARG A 25 -12.96 8.32 -28.03
N SER A 26 -12.07 7.75 -27.25
CA SER A 26 -12.39 7.23 -25.94
C SER A 26 -11.26 7.57 -24.97
N ASP A 27 -11.62 8.04 -23.80
CA ASP A 27 -10.68 8.35 -22.73
C ASP A 27 -10.80 7.28 -21.63
N GLN A 28 -9.67 6.85 -21.12
CA GLN A 28 -9.62 6.00 -19.96
C GLN A 28 -9.23 6.84 -18.75
N GLU A 29 -10.09 6.88 -17.77
CA GLU A 29 -9.82 7.52 -16.50
C GLU A 29 -9.90 6.51 -15.37
N THR A 30 -8.93 6.56 -14.48
CA THR A 30 -8.88 5.74 -13.27
C THR A 30 -8.63 6.67 -12.10
N TRP A 31 -9.53 6.68 -11.15
CA TRP A 31 -9.41 7.42 -9.90
C TRP A 31 -9.07 6.44 -8.79
N THR A 32 -8.00 6.70 -8.09
CA THR A 32 -7.57 5.88 -6.96
C THR A 32 -7.49 6.76 -5.72
N ASP A 33 -8.32 6.46 -4.74
CA ASP A 33 -8.30 7.10 -3.44
C ASP A 33 -7.66 6.15 -2.41
N VAL A 34 -6.63 6.66 -1.73
CA VAL A 34 -5.95 5.95 -0.64
C VAL A 34 -6.01 6.80 0.61
N GLU A 35 -6.63 6.28 1.66
CA GLU A 35 -6.71 6.94 2.96
C GLU A 35 -5.94 6.12 4.00
N LEU A 36 -5.07 6.79 4.75
CA LEU A 36 -4.37 6.23 5.89
C LEU A 36 -4.66 7.06 7.14
N SER A 37 -5.26 6.43 8.13
CA SER A 37 -5.46 7.03 9.46
C SER A 37 -4.64 6.26 10.48
N VAL A 38 -3.82 6.96 11.26
CA VAL A 38 -2.97 6.37 12.30
C VAL A 38 -3.21 7.11 13.62
N ILE A 39 -3.36 6.34 14.69
CA ILE A 39 -3.42 6.86 16.05
C ILE A 39 -2.38 6.10 16.86
N ASP A 40 -1.47 6.85 17.46
CA ASP A 40 -0.43 6.34 18.36
C ASP A 40 -0.64 6.86 19.77
N TYR A 41 -0.44 5.98 20.73
CA TYR A 41 -0.34 6.32 22.14
C TYR A 41 0.96 5.76 22.68
N VAL A 42 1.82 6.63 23.20
CA VAL A 42 3.15 6.25 23.69
C VAL A 42 3.36 6.80 25.09
N VAL A 43 3.88 5.96 25.96
CA VAL A 43 4.35 6.32 27.29
C VAL A 43 5.83 5.98 27.38
N SER A 44 6.62 6.91 27.87
CA SER A 44 8.06 6.70 28.09
C SER A 44 8.45 7.16 29.50
N GLY A 45 9.49 6.52 30.02
CA GLY A 45 10.03 6.84 31.34
C GLY A 45 11.29 6.06 31.62
N GLN A 46 11.86 6.27 32.80
CA GLN A 46 13.07 5.61 33.25
C GLN A 46 12.78 4.76 34.48
N VAL A 47 13.30 3.53 34.49
CA VAL A 47 13.23 2.60 35.62
C VAL A 47 14.66 2.19 35.99
N GLY A 48 15.20 2.74 37.08
CA GLY A 48 16.61 2.59 37.41
C GLY A 48 17.50 3.27 36.36
N ASN A 49 18.37 2.49 35.73
CA ASN A 49 19.24 2.95 34.63
C ASN A 49 18.72 2.50 33.25
N VAL A 50 17.47 2.05 33.16
CA VAL A 50 16.86 1.59 31.91
C VAL A 50 15.84 2.63 31.47
N ASP A 51 16.05 3.21 30.26
CA ASP A 51 15.04 4.01 29.59
C ASP A 51 14.08 3.09 28.86
N MET A 52 12.79 3.30 29.05
CA MET A 52 11.75 2.48 28.48
C MET A 52 10.71 3.32 27.75
N ALA A 53 10.18 2.79 26.65
CA ALA A 53 9.00 3.28 26.00
C ALA A 53 8.09 2.12 25.64
N MET A 54 6.78 2.32 25.78
CA MET A 54 5.77 1.39 25.29
C MET A 54 4.64 2.15 24.62
N GLY A 55 3.99 1.53 23.67
CA GLY A 55 2.91 2.18 22.98
C GLY A 55 1.95 1.24 22.31
N LEU A 56 0.82 1.83 21.95
CA LEU A 56 -0.26 1.23 21.18
C LEU A 56 -0.41 2.03 19.90
N GLN A 57 -0.62 1.34 18.79
CA GLN A 57 -0.93 1.95 17.51
C GLN A 57 -2.17 1.29 16.91
N THR A 58 -3.08 2.09 16.38
CA THR A 58 -4.11 1.60 15.47
C THR A 58 -3.99 2.31 14.14
N ARG A 59 -4.00 1.54 13.06
CA ARG A 59 -3.88 2.01 11.69
C ARG A 59 -5.07 1.51 10.88
N LYS A 60 -5.73 2.40 10.17
CA LYS A 60 -6.79 2.07 9.23
C LYS A 60 -6.37 2.53 7.84
N GLU A 61 -6.39 1.61 6.92
CA GLU A 61 -6.13 1.84 5.49
C GLU A 61 -7.43 1.64 4.72
N LYS A 62 -7.68 2.52 3.75
CA LYS A 62 -8.74 2.36 2.77
C LYS A 62 -8.14 2.52 1.38
N TYR A 63 -8.66 1.77 0.46
CA TYR A 63 -8.33 1.79 -0.94
C TYR A 63 -9.61 1.73 -1.76
N ASP A 64 -9.80 2.67 -2.67
CA ASP A 64 -10.94 2.73 -3.56
C ASP A 64 -10.45 3.06 -4.98
N ILE A 65 -10.81 2.21 -5.93
CA ILE A 65 -10.51 2.41 -7.34
C ILE A 65 -11.79 2.48 -8.15
N LYS A 66 -11.96 3.58 -8.86
CA LYS A 66 -13.07 3.84 -9.78
C LYS A 66 -12.54 4.03 -11.19
N ARG A 67 -13.37 3.70 -12.17
CA ARG A 67 -13.00 3.76 -13.58
C ARG A 67 -14.08 4.45 -14.40
N SER A 68 -13.69 5.04 -15.53
CA SER A 68 -14.64 5.51 -16.52
C SER A 68 -15.43 4.35 -17.10
N VAL A 69 -16.70 4.59 -17.44
CA VAL A 69 -17.67 3.56 -17.87
C VAL A 69 -17.17 2.71 -19.04
N ASN A 70 -16.40 3.33 -19.95
CA ASN A 70 -15.81 2.69 -21.12
C ASN A 70 -14.58 1.81 -20.81
N SER A 71 -14.05 1.87 -19.58
CA SER A 71 -12.92 1.07 -19.13
C SER A 71 -13.29 0.01 -18.07
N ILE A 72 -14.56 -0.09 -17.70
CA ILE A 72 -15.04 -1.11 -16.76
C ILE A 72 -15.17 -2.45 -17.49
N VAL A 73 -14.57 -3.47 -16.88
CA VAL A 73 -14.71 -4.87 -17.28
C VAL A 73 -15.61 -5.57 -16.27
N GLU A 74 -16.60 -6.34 -16.76
CA GLU A 74 -17.51 -7.07 -15.90
C GLU A 74 -17.37 -8.59 -16.11
N PHE A 75 -17.42 -9.33 -15.01
CA PHE A 75 -17.40 -10.79 -14.99
C PHE A 75 -18.64 -11.33 -14.30
N ASP A 76 -19.09 -12.51 -14.72
CA ASP A 76 -20.14 -13.24 -14.02
C ASP A 76 -19.60 -13.93 -12.75
N ALA A 77 -20.50 -14.54 -11.98
CA ALA A 77 -20.15 -15.27 -10.76
C ALA A 77 -19.22 -16.48 -10.99
N ALA A 78 -19.11 -16.95 -12.23
CA ALA A 78 -18.22 -18.06 -12.63
C ALA A 78 -16.86 -17.54 -13.14
N GLY A 79 -16.65 -16.22 -13.18
CA GLY A 79 -15.42 -15.59 -13.67
C GLY A 79 -15.34 -15.43 -15.19
N ASN A 80 -16.44 -15.63 -15.92
CA ASN A 80 -16.45 -15.39 -17.36
C ASN A 80 -16.66 -13.91 -17.66
N LEU A 81 -15.95 -13.40 -18.65
CA LEU A 81 -16.08 -12.03 -19.12
C LEU A 81 -17.48 -11.81 -19.72
N THR A 82 -18.27 -10.90 -19.13
CA THR A 82 -19.62 -10.51 -19.58
C THR A 82 -19.61 -9.17 -20.32
N LYS A 83 -18.71 -8.26 -19.94
CA LYS A 83 -18.54 -6.97 -20.61
C LYS A 83 -17.06 -6.65 -20.72
N PRO A 84 -16.50 -6.62 -21.94
CA PRO A 84 -15.14 -6.12 -22.16
C PRO A 84 -15.11 -4.58 -22.04
N ALA A 85 -13.92 -4.02 -21.77
CA ALA A 85 -13.72 -2.59 -21.93
C ALA A 85 -13.80 -2.18 -23.41
N ASP A 86 -14.27 -0.97 -23.66
CA ASP A 86 -14.38 -0.43 -25.02
C ASP A 86 -13.00 -0.14 -25.66
N MET A 87 -11.92 -0.14 -24.85
CA MET A 87 -10.57 0.21 -25.29
C MET A 87 -9.73 -1.04 -25.55
N ILE A 88 -9.13 -1.12 -26.74
CA ILE A 88 -8.43 -2.32 -27.23
C ILE A 88 -7.01 -2.47 -26.63
N PHE A 89 -6.31 -1.38 -26.33
CA PHE A 89 -4.86 -1.43 -26.01
C PHE A 89 -4.48 -1.22 -24.56
N LEU A 90 -5.29 -0.51 -23.78
CA LEU A 90 -4.94 -0.17 -22.41
C LEU A 90 -5.63 -1.06 -21.37
N GLY A 91 -6.43 -2.00 -21.86
CA GLY A 91 -7.21 -2.87 -21.00
C GLY A 91 -8.15 -2.10 -20.08
N GLY A 92 -9.24 -2.69 -19.76
CA GLY A 92 -10.09 -2.22 -18.69
C GLY A 92 -9.68 -2.86 -17.38
N GLY A 93 -10.47 -2.67 -16.37
CA GLY A 93 -10.34 -3.34 -15.09
C GLY A 93 -11.62 -3.25 -14.30
N THR A 94 -11.64 -3.93 -13.18
CA THR A 94 -12.76 -3.88 -12.24
C THR A 94 -12.60 -2.71 -11.29
N GLU A 95 -13.70 -2.17 -10.83
CA GLU A 95 -13.72 -1.28 -9.66
C GLU A 95 -13.57 -2.13 -8.39
N SER A 96 -12.86 -1.62 -7.41
CA SER A 96 -12.72 -2.29 -6.13
C SER A 96 -12.61 -1.30 -4.98
N SER A 97 -13.11 -1.71 -3.83
CA SER A 97 -13.00 -0.97 -2.59
C SER A 97 -12.59 -1.94 -1.48
N ALA A 98 -11.59 -1.57 -0.72
CA ALA A 98 -11.09 -2.38 0.38
C ALA A 98 -10.69 -1.52 1.57
N SER A 99 -10.80 -2.07 2.76
CA SER A 99 -10.27 -1.45 3.96
C SER A 99 -9.72 -2.51 4.90
N ARG A 100 -8.66 -2.16 5.63
CA ARG A 100 -8.16 -3.00 6.71
C ARG A 100 -7.78 -2.16 7.91
N ARG A 101 -7.79 -2.82 9.06
CA ARG A 101 -7.29 -2.25 10.31
C ARG A 101 -6.18 -3.13 10.84
N THR A 102 -5.10 -2.49 11.28
CA THR A 102 -3.98 -3.11 11.96
C THR A 102 -3.84 -2.48 13.33
N ASN A 103 -3.72 -3.29 14.37
CA ASN A 103 -3.40 -2.84 15.70
C ASN A 103 -2.02 -3.36 16.09
N ALA A 104 -1.27 -2.55 16.81
CA ALA A 104 0.05 -2.94 17.26
C ALA A 104 0.28 -2.51 18.71
N ILE A 105 1.05 -3.32 19.41
CA ILE A 105 1.67 -2.96 20.69
C ILE A 105 3.18 -3.06 20.52
N PHE A 106 3.90 -2.11 21.06
CA PHE A 106 5.37 -2.13 21.01
C PHE A 106 5.98 -1.70 22.33
N MET A 107 7.19 -2.17 22.55
CA MET A 107 8.00 -1.81 23.70
C MET A 107 9.45 -1.69 23.26
N GLU A 108 10.11 -0.66 23.78
CA GLU A 108 11.54 -0.44 23.61
C GLU A 108 12.18 -0.25 24.99
N ALA A 109 13.41 -0.72 25.13
CA ALA A 109 14.22 -0.48 26.30
C ALA A 109 15.67 -0.21 25.88
N SER A 110 16.32 0.73 26.54
CA SER A 110 17.74 1.01 26.34
C SER A 110 18.43 1.22 27.68
N THR A 111 19.67 0.76 27.77
CA THR A 111 20.50 0.95 28.95
C THR A 111 21.98 1.01 28.57
N ASP A 112 22.72 1.80 29.28
CA ASP A 112 24.17 1.80 29.23
C ASP A 112 24.71 0.65 30.09
N LEU A 113 25.35 -0.32 29.46
CA LEU A 113 26.04 -1.44 30.14
C LEU A 113 27.37 -0.98 30.72
N THR A 114 28.00 -0.04 30.04
CA THR A 114 29.20 0.70 30.49
C THR A 114 29.16 2.10 29.91
N ASP A 115 30.05 3.00 30.33
CA ASP A 115 30.16 4.37 29.78
C ASP A 115 30.37 4.38 28.24
N GLN A 116 30.79 3.27 27.66
CA GLN A 116 31.09 3.13 26.24
C GLN A 116 30.14 2.19 25.50
N LEU A 117 29.32 1.42 26.20
CA LEU A 117 28.50 0.36 25.60
C LEU A 117 27.03 0.53 25.96
N GLU A 118 26.21 0.86 24.97
CA GLU A 118 24.76 0.94 25.04
C GLU A 118 24.12 -0.29 24.41
N LEU A 119 23.16 -0.88 25.11
CA LEU A 119 22.29 -1.95 24.61
C LEU A 119 20.88 -1.42 24.42
N LYS A 120 20.28 -1.68 23.26
CA LYS A 120 18.88 -1.34 22.98
C LYS A 120 18.13 -2.55 22.44
N GLY A 121 16.99 -2.85 23.07
CA GLY A 121 16.06 -3.89 22.65
C GLY A 121 14.70 -3.28 22.29
N ALA A 122 14.03 -3.85 21.30
CA ALA A 122 12.67 -3.51 20.95
C ALA A 122 11.90 -4.75 20.52
N ILE A 123 10.61 -4.76 20.77
CA ILE A 123 9.69 -5.78 20.29
C ILE A 123 8.38 -5.10 19.88
N ARG A 124 7.85 -5.53 18.74
CA ARG A 124 6.58 -5.08 18.22
C ARG A 124 5.72 -6.29 17.88
N TYR A 125 4.50 -6.29 18.37
CA TYR A 125 3.45 -7.23 17.97
C TYR A 125 2.42 -6.49 17.14
N GLU A 126 2.05 -7.03 15.99
CA GLU A 126 0.99 -6.53 15.13
C GLU A 126 -0.09 -7.58 14.96
N ASP A 127 -1.34 -7.15 15.18
CA ASP A 127 -2.54 -7.90 14.84
C ASP A 127 -3.03 -7.38 13.48
N LEU A 128 -2.87 -8.21 12.49
CA LEU A 128 -3.19 -7.95 11.08
C LEU A 128 -4.57 -8.55 10.75
N ALA A 129 -5.17 -8.14 9.65
CA ALA A 129 -6.53 -8.59 9.32
C ALA A 129 -6.67 -10.11 9.18
N ASN A 130 -5.62 -10.82 8.75
CA ASN A 130 -5.64 -12.27 8.51
C ASN A 130 -4.49 -13.02 9.19
N ASP A 131 -3.62 -12.32 9.91
CA ASP A 131 -2.43 -12.91 10.53
C ASP A 131 -1.96 -12.06 11.72
N SER A 132 -0.92 -12.49 12.40
CA SER A 132 -0.23 -11.71 13.41
C SER A 132 1.28 -11.84 13.24
N ASN A 133 2.00 -10.80 13.61
CA ASN A 133 3.45 -10.78 13.48
C ASN A 133 4.13 -10.25 14.74
N VAL A 134 5.35 -10.76 14.99
CA VAL A 134 6.23 -10.30 16.07
C VAL A 134 7.59 -9.94 15.50
N ASP A 135 7.98 -8.69 15.64
CA ASP A 135 9.25 -8.14 15.17
C ASP A 135 10.15 -7.75 16.34
N PRO A 136 11.05 -8.65 16.80
CA PRO A 136 12.10 -8.30 17.74
C PRO A 136 13.28 -7.61 17.05
N LYS A 137 13.90 -6.71 17.78
CA LYS A 137 15.12 -6.01 17.39
C LYS A 137 16.08 -5.89 18.58
N LEU A 138 17.35 -6.16 18.34
CA LEU A 138 18.42 -5.94 19.29
C LEU A 138 19.53 -5.11 18.61
N SER A 139 20.06 -4.13 19.32
CA SER A 139 21.16 -3.31 18.83
C SER A 139 22.14 -2.97 19.93
N LEU A 140 23.40 -2.88 19.54
CA LEU A 140 24.53 -2.49 20.35
C LEU A 140 25.20 -1.27 19.73
N ARG A 141 25.59 -0.33 20.58
CA ARG A 141 26.40 0.82 20.22
C ARG A 141 27.63 0.83 21.13
N TYR A 142 28.82 0.77 20.54
CA TYR A 142 30.08 0.81 21.26
C TYR A 142 30.91 2.00 20.81
N GLN A 143 31.25 2.87 21.75
CA GLN A 143 32.10 4.03 21.53
C GLN A 143 33.55 3.64 21.87
N ALA A 144 34.33 3.27 20.82
CA ALA A 144 35.70 2.80 21.00
C ALA A 144 36.64 3.94 21.44
N ASN A 145 36.40 5.16 20.97
CA ASN A 145 37.07 6.41 21.38
C ASN A 145 36.24 7.61 20.93
N ASP A 146 36.74 8.83 21.15
CA ASP A 146 36.00 10.07 20.83
C ASP A 146 35.65 10.23 19.35
N ASN A 147 36.35 9.53 18.47
CA ASN A 147 36.18 9.66 17.01
C ASN A 147 35.56 8.41 16.36
N VAL A 148 35.45 7.28 17.07
CA VAL A 148 35.02 5.99 16.49
C VAL A 148 33.88 5.39 17.29
N VAL A 149 32.74 5.18 16.60
CA VAL A 149 31.56 4.50 17.13
C VAL A 149 31.23 3.30 16.24
N LEU A 150 31.14 2.12 16.84
CA LEU A 150 30.71 0.89 16.20
C LEU A 150 29.23 0.62 16.56
N ARG A 151 28.46 0.15 15.59
CA ARG A 151 27.07 -0.24 15.78
C ARG A 151 26.80 -1.58 15.13
N ALA A 152 26.07 -2.42 15.85
CA ALA A 152 25.58 -3.70 15.36
C ALA A 152 24.10 -3.82 15.67
N SER A 153 23.32 -4.42 14.77
CA SER A 153 21.91 -4.69 15.03
C SER A 153 21.46 -5.94 14.32
N VAL A 154 20.52 -6.63 14.94
CA VAL A 154 19.77 -7.76 14.38
C VAL A 154 18.29 -7.52 14.59
N SER A 155 17.47 -7.77 13.56
CA SER A 155 16.02 -7.65 13.64
C SER A 155 15.36 -8.58 12.64
N THR A 156 14.14 -8.98 12.95
CA THR A 156 13.21 -9.52 11.95
C THR A 156 12.29 -8.39 11.48
N SER A 157 11.73 -8.55 10.30
CA SER A 157 10.70 -7.65 9.80
C SER A 157 9.74 -8.41 8.89
N TYR A 158 8.46 -8.16 9.05
CA TYR A 158 7.42 -8.66 8.19
C TYR A 158 6.73 -7.49 7.47
N ARG A 159 6.35 -7.69 6.22
CA ARG A 159 5.58 -6.72 5.46
C ARG A 159 4.37 -7.40 4.83
N GLU A 160 3.20 -7.01 5.29
CA GLU A 160 1.96 -7.41 4.66
C GLU A 160 1.82 -6.74 3.27
N PRO A 161 1.27 -7.45 2.25
CA PRO A 161 0.97 -6.85 0.96
C PRO A 161 0.06 -5.63 1.09
N SER A 162 0.29 -4.61 0.27
CA SER A 162 -0.59 -3.43 0.26
C SER A 162 -1.98 -3.78 -0.27
N LEU A 163 -3.01 -2.99 0.10
CA LEU A 163 -4.37 -3.17 -0.44
C LEU A 163 -4.38 -3.08 -1.97
N SER A 164 -3.57 -2.20 -2.56
CA SER A 164 -3.44 -2.11 -4.01
C SER A 164 -2.88 -3.40 -4.63
N GLN A 165 -1.93 -4.07 -3.99
CA GLN A 165 -1.40 -5.35 -4.48
C GLN A 165 -2.41 -6.50 -4.40
N LEU A 166 -3.29 -6.46 -3.40
CA LEU A 166 -4.31 -7.50 -3.19
C LEU A 166 -5.55 -7.32 -4.07
N TYR A 167 -5.91 -6.07 -4.38
CA TYR A 167 -7.18 -5.73 -5.01
C TYR A 167 -7.05 -5.04 -6.37
N THR A 168 -5.85 -4.79 -6.88
CA THR A 168 -5.65 -4.39 -8.27
C THR A 168 -5.58 -5.64 -9.12
N SER A 169 -6.72 -6.05 -9.68
CA SER A 169 -6.72 -7.05 -10.75
C SER A 169 -6.30 -6.39 -12.05
N GLY A 170 -5.23 -6.89 -12.64
CA GLY A 170 -4.85 -6.55 -14.01
C GLY A 170 -5.74 -7.26 -15.02
#